data_a276a98f2d692ea007bcfbeb3af3e4c4
#
_entry.id   a276a98f2d692ea007bcfbeb3af3e4c4
#
_cell.length_a   1.000
_cell.length_b   1.000
_cell.length_c   1.000
_cell.angle_alpha   90.00
_cell.angle_beta   90.00
_cell.angle_gamma   90.00
#
_symmetry.space_group_name_H-M   'P 1'
#
loop_
_entity.id
_entity.type
_entity.pdbx_description
1 polymer ?
#
loop_
_entity_poly.entity_id
_entity_poly.type
_entity_poly.pdbx_seq_one_letter_code
_entity_poly.pdbx_strand_id
1 'polypeptide(L)'
;AAAVEAVAVHTVFTTHTAVPAGHDHFSEEMIRRYFEHACKELGVSNEQLLALGRVPGGHEFNMTALAIRGSRFHNGVSRIHGGVSARILSSLWPQIEADDKPVTHVTNGVHVSTFLSSEWNELFDRFLGPGWSQRVTDRSCWEGIHTIPDHQFWSVHQSLKAQMLHLVRHRISEQHARNHGSEAHLDRLLKLANPDNPNVLTIGFARRFATYKRAGLLFENLNWLREILCNPQRPVLFLFAGKAHPADQPGQALIRRVIEVARMPEFEGKILLVEGYDLRFARRLVSGVDVWLNN
;
A
#
# COMPACT_ATOMS: atom_id res chain seq x y z
N ALA A 1 -38.36 0.39 -2.56
CA ALA A 1 -37.82 1.56 -3.29
C ALA A 1 -37.54 2.74 -2.34
N ALA A 2 -38.51 3.24 -1.61
CA ALA A 2 -38.33 4.43 -0.75
C ALA A 2 -37.24 4.29 0.32
N ALA A 3 -37.13 3.12 0.97
CA ALA A 3 -36.09 2.86 1.96
C ALA A 3 -34.66 2.85 1.37
N VAL A 4 -34.50 2.28 0.17
CA VAL A 4 -33.21 2.29 -0.54
C VAL A 4 -32.82 3.73 -0.90
N GLU A 5 -33.77 4.51 -1.41
CA GLU A 5 -33.52 5.92 -1.74
C GLU A 5 -33.17 6.76 -0.51
N ALA A 6 -33.85 6.54 0.61
CA ALA A 6 -33.55 7.20 1.87
C ALA A 6 -32.13 6.91 2.38
N VAL A 7 -31.66 5.69 2.24
CA VAL A 7 -30.27 5.32 2.57
C VAL A 7 -29.30 5.94 1.57
N ALA A 8 -29.59 5.84 0.28
CA ALA A 8 -28.69 6.33 -0.77
C ALA A 8 -28.38 7.83 -0.64
N VAL A 9 -29.39 8.65 -0.29
CA VAL A 9 -29.22 10.11 -0.10
C VAL A 9 -28.17 10.46 0.95
N HIS A 10 -28.00 9.61 1.96
CA HIS A 10 -27.06 9.81 3.06
C HIS A 10 -25.75 9.00 2.93
N THR A 11 -25.56 8.32 1.78
CA THR A 11 -24.41 7.41 1.59
C THR A 11 -23.54 7.88 0.43
N VAL A 12 -22.22 7.82 0.64
CA VAL A 12 -21.19 8.02 -0.37
C VAL A 12 -20.40 6.72 -0.51
N PHE A 13 -20.26 6.22 -1.72
CA PHE A 13 -19.41 5.06 -2.00
C PHE A 13 -18.03 5.50 -2.53
N THR A 14 -16.99 5.15 -1.80
CA THR A 14 -15.61 5.36 -2.24
C THR A 14 -15.00 4.03 -2.65
N THR A 15 -14.66 3.89 -3.94
CA THR A 15 -13.92 2.71 -4.40
C THR A 15 -12.42 2.93 -4.30
N HIS A 16 -11.70 1.90 -3.82
CA HIS A 16 -10.23 1.87 -3.77
C HIS A 16 -9.63 0.92 -4.80
N THR A 17 -10.47 0.25 -5.59
CA THR A 17 -10.07 -0.80 -6.52
C THR A 17 -9.82 -0.23 -7.92
N ALA A 18 -8.63 -0.50 -8.46
CA ALA A 18 -8.22 -0.07 -9.81
C ALA A 18 -8.29 -1.19 -10.85
N VAL A 19 -8.75 -2.39 -10.46
CA VAL A 19 -8.79 -3.58 -11.33
C VAL A 19 -10.11 -4.33 -11.15
N PRO A 20 -10.70 -4.90 -12.24
CA PRO A 20 -11.98 -5.61 -12.16
C PRO A 20 -11.99 -6.76 -11.15
N ALA A 21 -10.89 -7.51 -11.04
CA ALA A 21 -10.76 -8.64 -10.11
C ALA A 21 -10.80 -8.27 -8.62
N GLY A 22 -10.78 -6.99 -8.27
CA GLY A 22 -10.90 -6.53 -6.89
C GLY A 22 -12.33 -6.20 -6.45
N HIS A 23 -13.34 -6.48 -7.29
CA HIS A 23 -14.75 -6.35 -6.96
C HIS A 23 -15.31 -7.72 -6.54
N ASP A 24 -15.90 -7.79 -5.34
CA ASP A 24 -16.41 -9.05 -4.81
C ASP A 24 -17.71 -9.45 -5.54
N HIS A 25 -17.75 -10.72 -5.96
CA HIS A 25 -18.86 -11.35 -6.63
C HIS A 25 -19.28 -12.61 -5.87
N PHE A 26 -20.58 -12.81 -5.73
CA PHE A 26 -21.14 -13.97 -5.07
C PHE A 26 -22.21 -14.62 -5.96
N SER A 27 -22.33 -15.95 -5.90
CA SER A 27 -23.42 -16.63 -6.58
C SER A 27 -24.78 -16.23 -5.98
N GLU A 28 -25.82 -16.17 -6.81
CA GLU A 28 -27.17 -15.88 -6.34
C GLU A 28 -27.65 -16.89 -5.29
N GLU A 29 -27.25 -18.16 -5.42
CA GLU A 29 -27.55 -19.22 -4.45
C GLU A 29 -27.00 -18.89 -3.06
N MET A 30 -25.72 -18.43 -3.02
CA MET A 30 -25.09 -18.01 -1.76
C MET A 30 -25.84 -16.83 -1.12
N ILE A 31 -26.19 -15.83 -1.93
CA ILE A 31 -26.97 -14.67 -1.45
C ILE A 31 -28.33 -15.11 -0.91
N ARG A 32 -29.07 -15.95 -1.62
CA ARG A 32 -30.36 -16.51 -1.16
C ARG A 32 -30.21 -17.23 0.17
N ARG A 33 -29.19 -18.09 0.29
CA ARG A 33 -28.94 -18.88 1.49
C ARG A 33 -28.66 -18.01 2.73
N TYR A 34 -27.82 -16.99 2.57
CA TYR A 34 -27.38 -16.16 3.73
C TYR A 34 -28.37 -15.04 4.08
N PHE A 35 -29.18 -14.58 3.12
CA PHE A 35 -30.11 -13.47 3.32
C PHE A 35 -31.59 -13.87 3.38
N GLU A 36 -31.90 -15.15 3.33
CA GLU A 36 -33.30 -15.64 3.39
C GLU A 36 -34.05 -15.11 4.62
N HIS A 37 -33.41 -15.18 5.79
CA HIS A 37 -34.01 -14.68 7.05
C HIS A 37 -34.24 -13.16 6.99
N ALA A 38 -33.23 -12.40 6.58
CA ALA A 38 -33.35 -10.96 6.46
C ALA A 38 -34.43 -10.54 5.45
N CYS A 39 -34.56 -11.24 4.33
CA CYS A 39 -35.60 -10.99 3.35
C CYS A 39 -37.03 -11.19 3.98
N LYS A 40 -37.22 -12.27 4.77
CA LYS A 40 -38.45 -12.55 5.45
C LYS A 40 -38.79 -11.46 6.48
N GLU A 41 -37.82 -11.05 7.29
CA GLU A 41 -38.02 -9.98 8.29
C GLU A 41 -38.36 -8.63 7.66
N LEU A 42 -37.70 -8.30 6.53
CA LEU A 42 -37.93 -7.03 5.82
C LEU A 42 -39.17 -7.06 4.89
N GLY A 43 -39.80 -8.22 4.70
CA GLY A 43 -40.94 -8.37 3.80
C GLY A 43 -40.53 -8.14 2.31
N VAL A 44 -39.31 -8.42 1.92
CA VAL A 44 -38.79 -8.30 0.53
C VAL A 44 -38.56 -9.66 -0.09
N SER A 45 -38.74 -9.76 -1.40
CA SER A 45 -38.43 -11.00 -2.12
C SER A 45 -36.91 -11.15 -2.36
N ASN A 46 -36.44 -12.39 -2.51
CA ASN A 46 -35.06 -12.65 -2.93
C ASN A 46 -34.71 -11.95 -4.24
N GLU A 47 -35.66 -11.86 -5.19
CA GLU A 47 -35.44 -11.17 -6.46
C GLU A 47 -35.25 -9.66 -6.29
N GLN A 48 -35.97 -9.04 -5.35
CA GLN A 48 -35.77 -7.63 -5.03
C GLN A 48 -34.37 -7.38 -4.41
N LEU A 49 -33.89 -8.29 -3.57
CA LEU A 49 -32.53 -8.22 -3.04
C LEU A 49 -31.49 -8.42 -4.16
N LEU A 50 -31.64 -9.48 -4.94
CA LEU A 50 -30.71 -9.81 -6.03
C LEU A 50 -30.61 -8.70 -7.07
N ALA A 51 -31.72 -8.02 -7.36
CA ALA A 51 -31.75 -6.88 -8.29
C ALA A 51 -30.80 -5.74 -7.86
N LEU A 52 -30.53 -5.60 -6.56
CA LEU A 52 -29.59 -4.57 -6.05
C LEU A 52 -28.14 -4.85 -6.43
N GLY A 53 -27.75 -6.13 -6.56
CA GLY A 53 -26.37 -6.52 -6.91
C GLY A 53 -26.17 -6.99 -8.35
N ARG A 54 -27.24 -7.25 -9.14
CA ARG A 54 -27.09 -7.68 -10.54
C ARG A 54 -26.57 -6.56 -11.42
N VAL A 55 -25.64 -6.93 -12.29
CA VAL A 55 -25.13 -6.07 -13.37
C VAL A 55 -25.79 -6.54 -14.69
N PRO A 56 -26.10 -5.66 -15.64
CA PRO A 56 -26.65 -6.05 -16.93
C PRO A 56 -25.79 -7.13 -17.61
N GLY A 57 -26.41 -8.26 -17.99
CA GLY A 57 -25.71 -9.41 -18.57
C GLY A 57 -24.93 -10.30 -17.61
N GLY A 58 -24.88 -9.98 -16.32
CA GLY A 58 -24.22 -10.78 -15.28
C GLY A 58 -25.18 -11.75 -14.57
N HIS A 59 -24.65 -12.89 -14.11
CA HIS A 59 -25.37 -13.90 -13.35
C HIS A 59 -24.96 -13.98 -11.87
N GLU A 60 -24.16 -13.03 -11.42
CA GLU A 60 -23.64 -12.97 -10.06
C GLU A 60 -24.13 -11.71 -9.34
N PHE A 61 -24.12 -11.78 -8.03
CA PHE A 61 -24.36 -10.62 -7.15
C PHE A 61 -23.04 -9.88 -6.95
N ASN A 62 -22.95 -8.67 -7.47
CA ASN A 62 -21.79 -7.81 -7.40
C ASN A 62 -21.94 -6.81 -6.24
N MET A 63 -21.05 -6.87 -5.24
CA MET A 63 -21.10 -6.00 -4.07
C MET A 63 -20.89 -4.52 -4.41
N THR A 64 -20.12 -4.23 -5.47
CA THR A 64 -19.92 -2.86 -5.93
C THR A 64 -21.18 -2.30 -6.58
N ALA A 65 -21.94 -3.12 -7.32
CA ALA A 65 -23.25 -2.73 -7.86
C ALA A 65 -24.24 -2.42 -6.74
N LEU A 66 -24.27 -3.23 -5.68
CA LEU A 66 -25.06 -2.96 -4.47
C LEU A 66 -24.64 -1.63 -3.85
N ALA A 67 -23.35 -1.40 -3.63
CA ALA A 67 -22.84 -0.17 -3.02
C ALA A 67 -23.20 1.08 -3.82
N ILE A 68 -23.11 1.00 -5.15
CA ILE A 68 -23.49 2.10 -6.06
C ILE A 68 -24.98 2.39 -5.99
N ARG A 69 -25.85 1.37 -6.02
CA ARG A 69 -27.30 1.56 -5.92
C ARG A 69 -27.75 2.01 -4.54
N GLY A 70 -26.97 1.70 -3.50
CA GLY A 70 -27.18 2.13 -2.13
C GLY A 70 -26.55 3.47 -1.78
N SER A 71 -25.96 4.19 -2.74
CA SER A 71 -25.33 5.50 -2.50
C SER A 71 -25.68 6.52 -3.59
N ARG A 72 -25.74 7.79 -3.21
CA ARG A 72 -26.02 8.90 -4.14
C ARG A 72 -24.78 9.39 -4.85
N PHE A 73 -23.63 9.38 -4.18
CA PHE A 73 -22.38 9.88 -4.69
C PHE A 73 -21.33 8.78 -4.71
N HIS A 74 -20.52 8.78 -5.78
CA HIS A 74 -19.48 7.77 -6.00
C HIS A 74 -18.15 8.45 -6.33
N ASN A 75 -17.08 8.02 -5.72
CA ASN A 75 -15.75 8.56 -6.03
C ASN A 75 -14.65 7.51 -6.01
N GLY A 76 -13.67 7.74 -6.86
CA GLY A 76 -12.35 7.14 -6.76
C GLY A 76 -11.43 7.95 -5.85
N VAL A 77 -10.24 7.42 -5.55
CA VAL A 77 -9.29 7.99 -4.58
C VAL A 77 -8.18 8.85 -5.21
N SER A 78 -8.30 9.19 -6.47
CA SER A 78 -7.52 10.19 -7.21
C SER A 78 -8.23 10.53 -8.52
N ARG A 79 -7.84 11.61 -9.19
CA ARG A 79 -8.41 11.98 -10.50
C ARG A 79 -8.27 10.85 -11.53
N ILE A 80 -7.08 10.27 -11.66
CA ILE A 80 -6.85 9.14 -12.57
C ILE A 80 -7.73 7.94 -12.18
N HIS A 81 -7.80 7.62 -10.88
CA HIS A 81 -8.59 6.51 -10.40
C HIS A 81 -10.10 6.72 -10.61
N GLY A 82 -10.62 7.93 -10.49
CA GLY A 82 -12.01 8.27 -10.83
C GLY A 82 -12.34 7.88 -12.26
N GLY A 83 -11.53 8.29 -13.23
CA GLY A 83 -11.69 7.92 -14.65
C GLY A 83 -11.55 6.41 -14.92
N VAL A 84 -10.61 5.73 -14.24
CA VAL A 84 -10.48 4.26 -14.33
C VAL A 84 -11.73 3.58 -13.76
N SER A 85 -12.23 4.03 -12.62
CA SER A 85 -13.44 3.48 -11.99
C SER A 85 -14.67 3.69 -12.86
N ALA A 86 -14.82 4.86 -13.49
CA ALA A 86 -15.91 5.13 -14.41
C ALA A 86 -15.93 4.12 -15.59
N ARG A 87 -14.74 3.75 -16.11
CA ARG A 87 -14.63 2.73 -17.17
C ARG A 87 -14.93 1.32 -16.66
N ILE A 88 -14.38 0.92 -15.51
CA ILE A 88 -14.61 -0.41 -14.91
C ILE A 88 -16.11 -0.61 -14.62
N LEU A 89 -16.78 0.42 -14.14
CA LEU A 89 -18.19 0.40 -13.75
C LEU A 89 -19.15 0.75 -14.91
N SER A 90 -18.64 0.78 -16.14
CA SER A 90 -19.40 1.25 -17.31
C SER A 90 -20.71 0.47 -17.56
N SER A 91 -20.72 -0.82 -17.23
CA SER A 91 -21.91 -1.67 -17.37
C SER A 91 -23.09 -1.28 -16.49
N LEU A 92 -22.85 -0.51 -15.42
CA LEU A 92 -23.93 -0.01 -14.53
C LEU A 92 -24.68 1.18 -15.13
N TRP A 93 -24.07 1.89 -16.07
CA TRP A 93 -24.64 3.04 -16.78
C TRP A 93 -24.36 2.93 -18.29
N PRO A 94 -24.94 1.93 -18.97
CA PRO A 94 -24.66 1.70 -20.38
C PRO A 94 -25.11 2.84 -21.31
N GLN A 95 -26.03 3.67 -20.84
CA GLN A 95 -26.57 4.83 -21.57
C GLN A 95 -25.75 6.10 -21.42
N ILE A 96 -24.70 6.10 -20.54
CA ILE A 96 -23.89 7.29 -20.25
C ILE A 96 -22.48 7.07 -20.81
N GLU A 97 -21.96 8.04 -21.53
CA GLU A 97 -20.58 8.04 -21.99
C GLU A 97 -19.58 7.95 -20.84
N ALA A 98 -18.38 7.39 -21.11
CA ALA A 98 -17.41 7.05 -20.06
C ALA A 98 -17.00 8.26 -19.20
N ASP A 99 -16.84 9.42 -19.83
CA ASP A 99 -16.40 10.64 -19.16
C ASP A 99 -17.51 11.37 -18.40
N ASP A 100 -18.78 11.06 -18.70
CA ASP A 100 -19.96 11.66 -18.07
C ASP A 100 -20.55 10.79 -16.95
N LYS A 101 -19.96 9.61 -16.70
CA LYS A 101 -20.46 8.73 -15.64
C LYS A 101 -20.36 9.38 -14.25
N PRO A 102 -21.33 9.10 -13.37
CA PRO A 102 -21.42 9.74 -12.05
C PRO A 102 -20.38 9.20 -11.05
N VAL A 103 -19.10 9.19 -11.47
CA VAL A 103 -17.97 8.81 -10.62
C VAL A 103 -16.96 9.96 -10.60
N THR A 104 -16.90 10.64 -9.50
CA THR A 104 -15.95 11.73 -9.26
C THR A 104 -14.66 11.22 -8.57
N HIS A 105 -13.90 12.10 -7.95
CA HIS A 105 -12.73 11.69 -7.17
C HIS A 105 -12.56 12.58 -5.93
N VAL A 106 -12.05 11.95 -4.88
CA VAL A 106 -11.49 12.63 -3.71
C VAL A 106 -10.09 12.05 -3.50
N THR A 107 -9.06 12.88 -3.64
CA THR A 107 -7.69 12.40 -3.52
C THR A 107 -7.40 11.96 -2.09
N ASN A 108 -6.82 10.76 -1.93
CA ASN A 108 -6.42 10.27 -0.63
C ASN A 108 -5.46 11.24 0.06
N GLY A 109 -5.70 11.48 1.34
CA GLY A 109 -4.79 12.21 2.21
C GLY A 109 -3.79 11.27 2.90
N VAL A 110 -2.83 11.88 3.59
CA VAL A 110 -1.89 11.19 4.48
C VAL A 110 -2.18 11.64 5.90
N HIS A 111 -2.36 10.68 6.82
CA HIS A 111 -2.47 11.01 8.24
C HIS A 111 -1.08 11.17 8.84
N VAL A 112 -0.61 12.41 8.88
CA VAL A 112 0.76 12.78 9.28
C VAL A 112 1.12 12.19 10.64
N SER A 113 0.27 12.34 11.65
CA SER A 113 0.53 11.87 13.02
C SER A 113 0.71 10.35 13.14
N THR A 114 0.20 9.56 12.17
CA THR A 114 0.41 8.10 12.18
C THR A 114 1.82 7.71 11.72
N PHE A 115 2.38 8.45 10.75
CA PHE A 115 3.63 8.07 10.08
C PHE A 115 4.82 8.92 10.47
N LEU A 116 4.61 10.12 10.98
CA LEU A 116 5.68 10.97 11.50
C LEU A 116 6.21 10.38 12.82
N SER A 117 7.53 10.28 12.94
CA SER A 117 8.16 9.84 14.17
C SER A 117 8.15 10.94 15.25
N SER A 118 8.30 10.53 16.51
CA SER A 118 8.44 11.47 17.65
C SER A 118 9.62 12.42 17.47
N GLU A 119 10.75 11.91 16.96
CA GLU A 119 11.97 12.68 16.75
C GLU A 119 11.77 13.82 15.74
N TRP A 120 11.04 13.55 14.63
CA TRP A 120 10.66 14.60 13.69
C TRP A 120 9.66 15.57 14.30
N ASN A 121 8.69 15.07 15.07
CA ASN A 121 7.71 15.94 15.73
C ASN A 121 8.39 16.92 16.68
N GLU A 122 9.32 16.46 17.52
CA GLU A 122 10.10 17.28 18.44
C GLU A 122 10.95 18.33 17.70
N LEU A 123 11.57 17.95 16.58
CA LEU A 123 12.32 18.88 15.74
C LEU A 123 11.40 19.95 15.14
N PHE A 124 10.24 19.56 14.62
CA PHE A 124 9.27 20.49 14.04
C PHE A 124 8.62 21.40 15.09
N ASP A 125 8.32 20.91 16.30
CA ASP A 125 7.84 21.74 17.40
C ASP A 125 8.83 22.88 17.72
N ARG A 126 10.13 22.59 17.63
CA ARG A 126 11.19 23.57 17.89
C ARG A 126 11.32 24.63 16.79
N PHE A 127 11.26 24.25 15.52
CA PHE A 127 11.56 25.12 14.38
C PHE A 127 10.33 25.70 13.68
N LEU A 128 9.19 24.98 13.69
CA LEU A 128 7.93 25.45 13.12
C LEU A 128 7.00 26.04 14.18
N GLY A 129 7.35 25.86 15.46
CA GLY A 129 6.57 26.32 16.62
C GLY A 129 5.43 25.37 17.01
N PRO A 130 4.92 25.50 18.24
CA PRO A 130 3.84 24.65 18.74
C PRO A 130 2.58 24.78 17.89
N GLY A 131 1.90 23.64 17.69
CA GLY A 131 0.66 23.58 16.90
C GLY A 131 0.85 23.56 15.38
N TRP A 132 2.06 23.38 14.88
CA TRP A 132 2.34 23.20 13.44
C TRP A 132 1.50 22.06 12.84
N SER A 133 1.28 20.98 13.59
CA SER A 133 0.52 19.81 13.15
C SER A 133 -0.96 20.09 12.82
N GLN A 134 -1.51 21.19 13.35
CA GLN A 134 -2.87 21.66 13.01
C GLN A 134 -2.88 22.59 11.81
N ARG A 135 -1.70 23.01 11.32
CA ARG A 135 -1.50 23.95 10.22
C ARG A 135 -0.75 23.33 9.05
N VAL A 136 -0.77 22.00 8.91
CA VAL A 136 -0.02 21.26 7.86
C VAL A 136 -0.37 21.67 6.42
N THR A 137 -1.56 22.25 6.20
CA THR A 137 -2.00 22.78 4.89
C THR A 137 -1.61 24.23 4.67
N ASP A 138 -1.13 24.95 5.70
CA ASP A 138 -0.66 26.33 5.60
C ASP A 138 0.80 26.34 5.16
N ARG A 139 1.07 26.88 3.97
CA ARG A 139 2.42 26.99 3.42
C ARG A 139 3.38 27.77 4.31
N SER A 140 2.90 28.85 4.94
CA SER A 140 3.72 29.70 5.81
C SER A 140 4.25 28.94 7.03
N CYS A 141 3.51 27.93 7.50
CA CYS A 141 3.93 27.07 8.60
C CYS A 141 5.25 26.33 8.29
N TRP A 142 5.52 26.05 7.02
CA TRP A 142 6.69 25.26 6.60
C TRP A 142 7.92 26.11 6.28
N GLU A 143 7.84 27.43 6.30
CA GLU A 143 9.01 28.31 6.04
C GLU A 143 10.13 28.11 7.04
N GLY A 144 9.79 27.82 8.30
CA GLY A 144 10.75 27.49 9.36
C GLY A 144 11.62 26.25 9.09
N ILE A 145 11.24 25.37 8.17
CA ILE A 145 12.01 24.15 7.88
C ILE A 145 13.41 24.46 7.35
N HIS A 146 13.57 25.59 6.63
CA HIS A 146 14.85 26.04 6.09
C HIS A 146 15.81 26.57 7.14
N THR A 147 15.33 26.77 8.36
CA THR A 147 16.17 27.23 9.51
C THR A 147 16.72 26.07 10.33
N ILE A 148 16.28 24.83 10.04
CA ILE A 148 16.81 23.64 10.71
C ILE A 148 18.27 23.43 10.28
N PRO A 149 19.23 23.39 11.22
CA PRO A 149 20.62 23.09 10.87
C PRO A 149 20.76 21.68 10.27
N ASP A 150 21.53 21.54 9.19
CA ASP A 150 21.72 20.27 8.48
C ASP A 150 22.14 19.12 9.40
N HIS A 151 23.02 19.39 10.38
CA HIS A 151 23.47 18.37 11.32
C HIS A 151 22.35 17.86 12.24
N GLN A 152 21.37 18.69 12.62
CA GLN A 152 20.24 18.28 13.44
C GLN A 152 19.27 17.46 12.60
N PHE A 153 18.95 17.94 11.39
CA PHE A 153 18.12 17.21 10.45
C PHE A 153 18.71 15.81 10.17
N TRP A 154 20.00 15.76 9.85
CA TRP A 154 20.70 14.51 9.55
C TRP A 154 20.78 13.57 10.76
N SER A 155 20.99 14.08 11.97
CA SER A 155 21.02 13.27 13.19
C SER A 155 19.70 12.58 13.47
N VAL A 156 18.56 13.27 13.26
CA VAL A 156 17.24 12.66 13.38
C VAL A 156 17.08 11.54 12.34
N HIS A 157 17.43 11.81 11.09
CA HIS A 157 17.35 10.80 10.02
C HIS A 157 18.21 9.56 10.34
N GLN A 158 19.46 9.75 10.77
CA GLN A 158 20.35 8.64 11.14
C GLN A 158 19.80 7.82 12.32
N SER A 159 19.25 8.47 13.34
CA SER A 159 18.63 7.78 14.48
C SER A 159 17.45 6.90 14.03
N LEU A 160 16.57 7.42 13.17
CA LEU A 160 15.43 6.68 12.65
C LEU A 160 15.86 5.51 11.73
N LYS A 161 16.89 5.73 10.93
CA LYS A 161 17.49 4.67 10.11
C LYS A 161 18.09 3.55 10.96
N ALA A 162 18.82 3.88 12.01
CA ALA A 162 19.35 2.90 12.96
C ALA A 162 18.22 2.08 13.61
N GLN A 163 17.16 2.74 14.09
CA GLN A 163 15.99 2.07 14.67
C GLN A 163 15.29 1.13 13.68
N MET A 164 15.18 1.54 12.42
CA MET A 164 14.64 0.69 11.34
C MET A 164 15.56 -0.52 11.10
N LEU A 165 16.86 -0.32 10.98
CA LEU A 165 17.83 -1.40 10.73
C LEU A 165 17.89 -2.40 11.89
N HIS A 166 17.75 -1.98 13.14
CA HIS A 166 17.59 -2.91 14.27
C HIS A 166 16.37 -3.81 14.10
N LEU A 167 15.21 -3.26 13.68
CA LEU A 167 14.03 -4.06 13.45
C LEU A 167 14.19 -4.99 12.23
N VAL A 168 14.84 -4.53 11.16
CA VAL A 168 15.16 -5.35 9.98
C VAL A 168 16.04 -6.52 10.37
N ARG A 169 17.12 -6.28 11.11
CA ARG A 169 18.02 -7.33 11.62
C ARG A 169 17.26 -8.37 12.44
N HIS A 170 16.47 -7.91 13.39
CA HIS A 170 15.65 -8.81 14.23
C HIS A 170 14.76 -9.72 13.39
N ARG A 171 13.98 -9.15 12.45
CA ARG A 171 13.08 -9.92 11.59
C ARG A 171 13.79 -10.87 10.63
N ILE A 172 14.91 -10.45 10.04
CA ILE A 172 15.73 -11.32 9.19
C ILE A 172 16.34 -12.46 10.02
N SER A 173 16.80 -12.21 11.25
CA SER A 173 17.30 -13.26 12.15
C SER A 173 16.22 -14.27 12.49
N GLU A 174 15.02 -13.84 12.84
CA GLU A 174 13.89 -14.74 13.10
C GLU A 174 13.49 -15.56 11.85
N GLN A 175 13.43 -14.90 10.69
CA GLN A 175 13.14 -15.53 9.41
C GLN A 175 14.21 -16.58 9.06
N HIS A 176 15.49 -16.25 9.27
CA HIS A 176 16.62 -17.12 9.02
C HIS A 176 16.61 -18.34 9.96
N ALA A 177 16.33 -18.14 11.24
CA ALA A 177 16.21 -19.23 12.22
C ALA A 177 15.06 -20.20 11.86
N ARG A 178 13.90 -19.69 11.45
CA ARG A 178 12.78 -20.53 10.99
C ARG A 178 13.15 -21.41 9.78
N ASN A 179 14.07 -20.93 8.94
CA ASN A 179 14.54 -21.64 7.75
C ASN A 179 15.82 -22.47 8.01
N HIS A 180 16.21 -22.69 9.27
CA HIS A 180 17.38 -23.46 9.68
C HIS A 180 18.69 -22.98 9.03
N GLY A 181 18.83 -21.68 8.81
CA GLY A 181 20.04 -21.10 8.22
C GLY A 181 21.22 -21.06 9.20
N SER A 182 22.45 -21.02 8.67
CA SER A 182 23.66 -20.95 9.49
C SER A 182 23.97 -19.50 9.92
N GLU A 183 24.66 -19.35 11.07
CA GLU A 183 25.08 -18.02 11.57
C GLU A 183 25.98 -17.30 10.57
N ALA A 184 26.94 -18.00 9.96
CA ALA A 184 27.82 -17.40 8.95
C ALA A 184 27.08 -16.88 7.71
N HIS A 185 25.94 -17.48 7.35
CA HIS A 185 25.08 -16.96 6.28
C HIS A 185 24.31 -15.72 6.77
N LEU A 186 23.80 -15.76 8.00
CA LEU A 186 23.12 -14.62 8.60
C LEU A 186 24.00 -13.38 8.66
N ASP A 187 25.27 -13.53 9.05
CA ASP A 187 26.25 -12.43 9.10
C ASP A 187 26.46 -11.80 7.72
N ARG A 188 26.54 -12.61 6.67
CA ARG A 188 26.65 -12.09 5.29
C ARG A 188 25.41 -11.32 4.87
N LEU A 189 24.22 -11.86 5.15
CA LEU A 189 22.93 -11.20 4.85
C LEU A 189 22.82 -9.84 5.55
N LEU A 190 23.26 -9.75 6.80
CA LEU A 190 23.10 -8.56 7.63
C LEU A 190 24.26 -7.55 7.56
N LYS A 191 25.28 -7.84 6.75
CA LYS A 191 26.49 -7.01 6.67
C LYS A 191 26.20 -5.53 6.37
N LEU A 192 25.33 -5.25 5.40
CA LEU A 192 24.94 -3.88 5.02
C LEU A 192 23.79 -3.31 5.89
N ALA A 193 23.02 -4.16 6.53
CA ALA A 193 21.96 -3.75 7.46
C ALA A 193 22.55 -3.44 8.85
N ASN A 194 23.61 -2.64 8.91
CA ASN A 194 24.30 -2.28 10.15
C ASN A 194 23.78 -0.93 10.69
N PRO A 195 23.13 -0.90 11.88
CA PRO A 195 22.65 0.32 12.49
C PRO A 195 23.74 1.38 12.79
N ASP A 196 24.97 0.92 13.01
CA ASP A 196 26.10 1.79 13.35
C ASP A 196 26.79 2.38 12.09
N ASN A 197 26.36 1.95 10.89
CA ASN A 197 26.91 2.47 9.63
C ASN A 197 25.80 3.21 8.82
N PRO A 198 25.64 4.52 9.02
CA PRO A 198 24.63 5.31 8.33
C PRO A 198 24.92 5.56 6.84
N ASN A 199 26.16 5.24 6.38
CA ASN A 199 26.62 5.58 5.01
C ASN A 199 26.20 4.56 3.94
N VAL A 200 25.41 3.55 4.28
CA VAL A 200 24.78 2.62 3.32
C VAL A 200 23.50 3.24 2.81
N LEU A 201 23.41 3.57 1.52
CA LEU A 201 22.16 4.04 0.92
C LEU A 201 21.09 2.95 1.03
N THR A 202 20.03 3.23 1.79
CA THR A 202 18.96 2.27 2.05
C THR A 202 17.71 2.64 1.28
N ILE A 203 17.29 1.76 0.37
CA ILE A 203 16.12 1.95 -0.50
C ILE A 203 15.04 0.96 -0.08
N GLY A 204 13.84 1.47 0.22
CA GLY A 204 12.70 0.66 0.63
C GLY A 204 11.64 0.54 -0.46
N PHE A 205 11.14 -0.67 -0.67
CA PHE A 205 9.94 -0.96 -1.44
C PHE A 205 8.97 -1.76 -0.55
N ALA A 206 7.82 -1.20 -0.23
CA ALA A 206 6.82 -1.90 0.58
C ALA A 206 5.41 -1.65 0.04
N ARG A 207 5.00 -2.53 -0.86
CA ARG A 207 3.68 -2.53 -1.49
C ARG A 207 3.12 -3.95 -1.54
N ARG A 208 1.80 -4.11 -1.71
CA ARG A 208 1.25 -5.41 -2.06
C ARG A 208 1.92 -5.93 -3.33
N PHE A 209 2.36 -7.19 -3.30
CA PHE A 209 2.88 -7.84 -4.50
C PHE A 209 1.70 -8.19 -5.42
N ALA A 210 1.44 -7.30 -6.36
CA ALA A 210 0.50 -7.45 -7.46
C ALA A 210 1.17 -6.91 -8.72
N THR A 211 0.85 -7.47 -9.89
CA THR A 211 1.56 -7.18 -11.15
C THR A 211 1.60 -5.68 -11.46
N TYR A 212 0.50 -4.97 -11.27
CA TYR A 212 0.40 -3.53 -11.55
C TYR A 212 1.24 -2.64 -10.63
N LYS A 213 1.74 -3.16 -9.49
CA LYS A 213 2.68 -2.49 -8.59
C LYS A 213 4.13 -2.61 -9.05
N ARG A 214 4.39 -3.38 -10.08
CA ARG A 214 5.66 -3.47 -10.82
C ARG A 214 6.91 -3.74 -9.96
N ALA A 215 6.79 -4.54 -8.89
CA ALA A 215 7.92 -4.90 -8.03
C ALA A 215 9.10 -5.54 -8.81
N GLY A 216 8.81 -6.21 -9.93
CA GLY A 216 9.81 -6.83 -10.80
C GLY A 216 10.60 -5.87 -11.69
N LEU A 217 10.16 -4.61 -11.83
CA LEU A 217 10.78 -3.66 -12.76
C LEU A 217 12.28 -3.43 -12.46
N LEU A 218 12.68 -3.49 -11.19
CA LEU A 218 14.07 -3.38 -10.77
C LEU A 218 14.97 -4.49 -11.37
N PHE A 219 14.39 -5.64 -11.70
CA PHE A 219 15.10 -6.84 -12.15
C PHE A 219 15.10 -7.04 -13.66
N GLU A 220 14.59 -6.08 -14.44
CA GLU A 220 14.56 -6.14 -15.90
C GLU A 220 15.99 -6.07 -16.49
N ASN A 221 16.90 -5.36 -15.84
CA ASN A 221 18.30 -5.27 -16.24
C ASN A 221 19.23 -5.59 -15.05
N LEU A 222 19.54 -6.88 -14.88
CA LEU A 222 20.41 -7.34 -13.79
C LEU A 222 21.85 -6.85 -13.91
N ASN A 223 22.35 -6.58 -15.13
CA ASN A 223 23.70 -6.06 -15.31
C ASN A 223 23.78 -4.63 -14.76
N TRP A 224 22.84 -3.79 -15.10
CA TRP A 224 22.78 -2.43 -14.55
C TRP A 224 22.54 -2.44 -13.04
N LEU A 225 21.66 -3.31 -12.56
CA LEU A 225 21.45 -3.47 -11.11
C LEU A 225 22.73 -3.88 -10.40
N ARG A 226 23.56 -4.76 -11.00
CA ARG A 226 24.87 -5.15 -10.48
C ARG A 226 25.83 -3.97 -10.40
N GLU A 227 25.89 -3.12 -11.41
CA GLU A 227 26.74 -1.91 -11.39
C GLU A 227 26.36 -0.99 -10.22
N ILE A 228 25.07 -0.85 -9.93
CA ILE A 228 24.57 -0.01 -8.82
C ILE A 228 24.87 -0.66 -7.47
N LEU A 229 24.53 -1.95 -7.28
CA LEU A 229 24.57 -2.59 -5.97
C LEU A 229 25.96 -3.14 -5.59
N CYS A 230 26.82 -3.38 -6.55
CA CYS A 230 28.14 -3.98 -6.29
C CYS A 230 29.28 -2.95 -6.24
N ASN A 231 28.98 -1.66 -6.23
CA ASN A 231 29.98 -0.62 -6.06
C ASN A 231 30.42 -0.55 -4.58
N PRO A 232 31.67 -0.91 -4.24
CA PRO A 232 32.13 -0.94 -2.84
C PRO A 232 32.28 0.45 -2.22
N GLN A 233 32.45 1.49 -3.04
CA GLN A 233 32.57 2.87 -2.58
C GLN A 233 31.21 3.54 -2.31
N ARG A 234 30.14 2.96 -2.84
CA ARG A 234 28.77 3.47 -2.69
C ARG A 234 27.83 2.30 -2.33
N PRO A 235 27.94 1.77 -1.11
CA PRO A 235 27.14 0.62 -0.71
C PRO A 235 25.65 0.95 -0.69
N VAL A 236 24.85 0.05 -1.25
CA VAL A 236 23.40 0.19 -1.36
C VAL A 236 22.73 -1.05 -0.77
N LEU A 237 21.68 -0.84 0.02
CA LEU A 237 20.81 -1.87 0.57
C LEU A 237 19.39 -1.68 0.07
N PHE A 238 18.82 -2.69 -0.57
CA PHE A 238 17.40 -2.74 -0.90
C PHE A 238 16.60 -3.54 0.13
N LEU A 239 15.54 -2.95 0.65
CA LEU A 239 14.59 -3.59 1.56
C LEU A 239 13.25 -3.77 0.85
N PHE A 240 12.89 -5.01 0.55
CA PHE A 240 11.56 -5.36 0.07
C PHE A 240 10.69 -5.85 1.22
N ALA A 241 9.45 -5.39 1.27
CA ALA A 241 8.44 -5.87 2.19
C ALA A 241 7.05 -5.85 1.54
N GLY A 242 6.15 -6.68 2.01
CA GLY A 242 4.80 -6.73 1.48
C GLY A 242 4.23 -8.14 1.51
N LYS A 243 3.00 -8.25 1.02
CA LYS A 243 2.26 -9.52 0.92
C LYS A 243 1.60 -9.62 -0.44
N ALA A 244 1.45 -10.85 -0.94
CA ALA A 244 0.56 -11.18 -2.04
C ALA A 244 -0.75 -11.76 -1.47
N HIS A 245 -1.85 -11.57 -2.16
CA HIS A 245 -3.08 -12.28 -1.79
C HIS A 245 -2.88 -13.80 -2.02
N PRO A 246 -3.43 -14.68 -1.15
CA PRO A 246 -3.27 -16.14 -1.29
C PRO A 246 -3.71 -16.69 -2.63
N ALA A 247 -4.72 -16.09 -3.27
CA ALA A 247 -5.21 -16.47 -4.60
C ALA A 247 -4.47 -15.77 -5.76
N ASP A 248 -3.57 -14.80 -5.50
CA ASP A 248 -2.84 -14.06 -6.52
C ASP A 248 -1.52 -14.79 -6.86
N GLN A 249 -1.58 -15.78 -7.74
CA GLN A 249 -0.42 -16.53 -8.21
C GLN A 249 0.64 -15.65 -8.88
N PRO A 250 0.29 -14.70 -9.77
CA PRO A 250 1.25 -13.75 -10.31
C PRO A 250 1.96 -12.90 -9.23
N GLY A 251 1.23 -12.42 -8.23
CA GLY A 251 1.81 -11.69 -7.11
C GLY A 251 2.77 -12.53 -6.28
N GLN A 252 2.46 -13.80 -6.05
CA GLN A 252 3.35 -14.75 -5.39
C GLN A 252 4.61 -15.04 -6.24
N ALA A 253 4.47 -15.08 -7.57
CA ALA A 253 5.61 -15.24 -8.48
C ALA A 253 6.58 -14.06 -8.38
N LEU A 254 6.08 -12.82 -8.20
CA LEU A 254 6.93 -11.65 -7.95
C LEU A 254 7.75 -11.80 -6.65
N ILE A 255 7.15 -12.32 -5.58
CA ILE A 255 7.88 -12.58 -4.33
C ILE A 255 8.99 -13.61 -4.57
N ARG A 256 8.69 -14.72 -5.28
CA ARG A 256 9.71 -15.73 -5.63
C ARG A 256 10.84 -15.10 -6.43
N ARG A 257 10.53 -14.23 -7.39
CA ARG A 257 11.53 -13.54 -8.20
C ARG A 257 12.45 -12.64 -7.36
N VAL A 258 11.91 -11.91 -6.38
CA VAL A 258 12.75 -11.12 -5.44
C VAL A 258 13.69 -12.04 -4.69
N ILE A 259 13.23 -13.19 -4.17
CA ILE A 259 14.04 -14.16 -3.43
C ILE A 259 15.13 -14.76 -4.33
N GLU A 260 14.80 -15.15 -5.56
CA GLU A 260 15.75 -15.70 -6.53
C GLU A 260 16.90 -14.73 -6.78
N VAL A 261 16.59 -13.46 -7.06
CA VAL A 261 17.62 -12.45 -7.31
C VAL A 261 18.43 -12.16 -6.04
N ALA A 262 17.78 -12.03 -4.88
CA ALA A 262 18.44 -11.79 -3.60
C ALA A 262 19.45 -12.90 -3.22
N ARG A 263 19.23 -14.14 -3.69
CA ARG A 263 20.11 -15.31 -3.46
C ARG A 263 21.28 -15.41 -4.45
N MET A 264 21.32 -14.59 -5.49
CA MET A 264 22.47 -14.57 -6.39
C MET A 264 23.70 -14.09 -5.62
N PRO A 265 24.89 -14.69 -5.82
CA PRO A 265 26.08 -14.36 -5.03
C PRO A 265 26.45 -12.88 -5.04
N GLU A 266 26.24 -12.19 -6.16
CA GLU A 266 26.51 -10.76 -6.29
C GLU A 266 25.52 -9.87 -5.53
N PHE A 267 24.30 -10.35 -5.25
CA PHE A 267 23.23 -9.60 -4.57
C PHE A 267 22.99 -10.04 -3.13
N GLU A 268 23.65 -11.10 -2.67
CA GLU A 268 23.54 -11.59 -1.28
C GLU A 268 23.87 -10.46 -0.29
N GLY A 269 22.97 -10.22 0.64
CA GLY A 269 23.09 -9.16 1.65
C GLY A 269 22.87 -7.74 1.13
N LYS A 270 22.62 -7.54 -0.18
CA LYS A 270 22.30 -6.23 -0.77
C LYS A 270 20.81 -6.06 -1.08
N ILE A 271 20.10 -7.17 -1.26
CA ILE A 271 18.66 -7.20 -1.43
C ILE A 271 18.08 -8.09 -0.35
N LEU A 272 17.24 -7.55 0.52
CA LEU A 272 16.58 -8.28 1.59
C LEU A 272 15.06 -8.24 1.40
N LEU A 273 14.41 -9.39 1.44
CA LEU A 273 12.97 -9.50 1.58
C LEU A 273 12.64 -9.74 3.06
N VAL A 274 12.01 -8.75 3.68
CA VAL A 274 11.64 -8.79 5.11
C VAL A 274 10.21 -9.26 5.23
N GLU A 275 10.02 -10.42 5.87
CA GLU A 275 8.70 -11.00 6.12
C GLU A 275 7.94 -10.28 7.23
N GLY A 276 6.64 -10.62 7.36
CA GLY A 276 5.82 -10.11 8.45
C GLY A 276 5.47 -8.63 8.32
N TYR A 277 5.33 -8.09 7.09
CA TYR A 277 4.96 -6.70 6.88
C TYR A 277 3.66 -6.35 7.62
N ASP A 278 3.75 -5.43 8.55
CA ASP A 278 2.68 -4.90 9.40
C ASP A 278 2.81 -3.37 9.56
N LEU A 279 1.87 -2.74 10.23
CA LEU A 279 1.87 -1.29 10.44
C LEU A 279 3.09 -0.80 11.24
N ARG A 280 3.56 -1.58 12.22
CA ARG A 280 4.76 -1.25 13.01
C ARG A 280 5.99 -1.17 12.11
N PHE A 281 6.17 -2.17 11.24
CA PHE A 281 7.28 -2.18 10.30
C PHE A 281 7.12 -1.11 9.22
N ALA A 282 5.89 -0.90 8.71
CA ALA A 282 5.61 0.16 7.74
C ALA A 282 6.05 1.54 8.25
N ARG A 283 5.69 1.89 9.48
CA ARG A 283 6.08 3.16 10.10
C ARG A 283 7.60 3.30 10.22
N ARG A 284 8.31 2.25 10.65
CA ARG A 284 9.77 2.25 10.75
C ARG A 284 10.44 2.35 9.37
N LEU A 285 9.90 1.64 8.38
CA LEU A 285 10.46 1.63 7.03
C LEU A 285 10.31 3.02 6.37
N VAL A 286 9.12 3.62 6.44
CA VAL A 286 8.87 4.97 5.89
C VAL A 286 9.75 6.03 6.55
N SER A 287 10.01 5.91 7.87
CA SER A 287 10.82 6.88 8.61
C SER A 287 12.33 6.67 8.45
N GLY A 288 12.78 5.47 8.10
CA GLY A 288 14.19 5.10 8.20
C GLY A 288 14.91 4.85 6.87
N VAL A 289 14.21 4.72 5.74
CA VAL A 289 14.87 4.59 4.44
C VAL A 289 15.32 5.95 3.91
N ASP A 290 16.41 5.97 3.15
CA ASP A 290 16.88 7.18 2.48
C ASP A 290 16.04 7.46 1.23
N VAL A 291 15.57 6.40 0.56
CA VAL A 291 14.75 6.48 -0.65
C VAL A 291 13.58 5.50 -0.55
N TRP A 292 12.39 6.02 -0.84
CA TRP A 292 11.19 5.20 -0.99
C TRP A 292 10.94 4.94 -2.47
N LEU A 293 11.09 3.66 -2.89
CA LEU A 293 10.82 3.27 -4.27
C LEU A 293 9.33 3.03 -4.48
N ASN A 294 8.75 3.80 -5.38
CA ASN A 294 7.32 3.72 -5.71
C ASN A 294 7.13 3.70 -7.24
N ASN A 295 7.23 2.52 -7.82
CA ASN A 295 7.11 2.29 -9.28
C ASN A 295 5.69 2.52 -9.81
#